data_eb4d84f33a281902d330abcc729404de
#
_entry.id   eb4d84f33a281902d330abcc729404de
#
_cell.length_a   1.000
_cell.length_b   1.000
_cell.length_c   1.000
_cell.angle_alpha   90.00
_cell.angle_beta   90.00
_cell.angle_gamma   90.00
#
_symmetry.space_group_name_H-M   'P 1'
#
loop_
_entity.id
_entity.type
_entity.pdbx_description
1 polymer ?
#
loop_
_entity_poly.entity_id
_entity_poly.type
_entity_poly.pdbx_seq_one_letter_code
_entity_poly.pdbx_strand_id
1 'polypeptide(L)'
;MKAIDSMVPSPVVAVANASASEMAIMFKNRNISVVPVVDDHRTRRFLGVVSDRDLVTRCLAVGADPSQTRADAIMRTDSAVVGPDTELAGFSLYMNHDAEEQHLRPTITVVDSEHRVIGFISHPELVEGLRIVWR
;
A
#
# COMPACT_ATOMS: atom_id res chain seq x y z
N MET A 1 -4.65 10.73 -18.00
CA MET A 1 -4.55 9.28 -17.74
C MET A 1 -5.32 8.94 -16.49
N LYS A 2 -6.28 8.05 -16.61
CA LYS A 2 -7.07 7.61 -15.45
C LYS A 2 -6.33 6.54 -14.66
N ALA A 3 -6.67 6.40 -13.38
CA ALA A 3 -6.04 5.41 -12.50
C ALA A 3 -6.13 3.99 -13.09
N ILE A 4 -7.27 3.64 -13.69
CA ILE A 4 -7.46 2.33 -14.30
C ILE A 4 -6.45 2.03 -15.41
N ASP A 5 -5.94 3.06 -16.08
CA ASP A 5 -4.98 2.90 -17.19
C ASP A 5 -3.57 2.54 -16.69
N SER A 6 -3.25 2.88 -15.44
CA SER A 6 -1.89 2.75 -14.89
C SER A 6 -1.78 1.67 -13.81
N MET A 7 -2.90 1.22 -13.26
CA MET A 7 -2.89 0.28 -12.15
C MET A 7 -2.54 -1.13 -12.59
N VAL A 8 -1.96 -1.90 -11.65
CA VAL A 8 -1.91 -3.35 -11.74
C VAL A 8 -3.28 -3.85 -11.28
N PRO A 9 -4.06 -4.52 -12.13
CA PRO A 9 -5.39 -5.01 -11.74
C PRO A 9 -5.29 -6.23 -10.83
N SER A 10 -6.28 -6.43 -9.98
CA SER A 10 -6.36 -7.55 -9.05
C SER A 10 -5.04 -7.79 -8.33
N PRO A 11 -4.52 -6.79 -7.62
CA PRO A 11 -3.21 -6.92 -7.00
C PRO A 11 -3.20 -7.97 -5.89
N VAL A 12 -1.99 -8.46 -5.57
CA VAL A 12 -1.79 -9.25 -4.37
C VAL A 12 -2.17 -8.40 -3.16
N VAL A 13 -2.90 -8.97 -2.23
CA VAL A 13 -3.33 -8.28 -1.01
C VAL A 13 -3.00 -9.14 0.21
N ALA A 14 -2.84 -8.49 1.36
CA ALA A 14 -2.78 -9.14 2.66
C ALA A 14 -4.10 -8.94 3.37
N VAL A 15 -4.58 -9.96 4.08
CA VAL A 15 -5.75 -9.80 4.93
C VAL A 15 -5.35 -9.22 6.28
N ALA A 16 -6.30 -8.59 6.98
CA ALA A 16 -6.06 -7.86 8.22
C ALA A 16 -5.34 -8.68 9.28
N ASN A 17 -5.63 -9.99 9.38
CA ASN A 17 -5.03 -10.86 10.37
C ASN A 17 -3.79 -11.61 9.88
N ALA A 18 -3.29 -11.32 8.69
CA ALA A 18 -2.04 -11.92 8.21
C ALA A 18 -0.90 -11.50 9.14
N SER A 19 0.02 -12.42 9.43
CA SER A 19 1.16 -12.11 10.28
C SER A 19 2.25 -11.37 9.51
N ALA A 20 3.12 -10.67 10.25
CA ALA A 20 4.30 -10.05 9.66
C ALA A 20 5.16 -11.10 8.94
N SER A 21 5.30 -12.30 9.53
CA SER A 21 6.04 -13.40 8.91
C SER A 21 5.43 -13.81 7.57
N GLU A 22 4.11 -13.93 7.49
CA GLU A 22 3.41 -14.28 6.24
C GLU A 22 3.62 -13.20 5.19
N MET A 23 3.56 -11.94 5.59
CA MET A 23 3.79 -10.81 4.66
C MET A 23 5.23 -10.77 4.17
N ALA A 24 6.21 -11.06 5.06
CA ALA A 24 7.62 -11.12 4.68
C ALA A 24 7.85 -12.20 3.61
N ILE A 25 7.23 -13.36 3.76
CA ILE A 25 7.32 -14.45 2.79
C ILE A 25 6.67 -14.03 1.46
N MET A 26 5.53 -13.35 1.53
CA MET A 26 4.84 -12.82 0.36
C MET A 26 5.74 -11.85 -0.41
N PHE A 27 6.38 -10.91 0.30
CA PHE A 27 7.30 -9.94 -0.31
C PHE A 27 8.46 -10.64 -1.00
N LYS A 28 9.04 -11.65 -0.34
CA LYS A 28 10.14 -12.42 -0.91
C LYS A 28 9.71 -13.19 -2.15
N ASN A 29 8.61 -13.93 -2.06
CA ASN A 29 8.18 -14.83 -3.13
C ASN A 29 7.63 -14.09 -4.35
N ARG A 30 7.01 -12.95 -4.13
CA ARG A 30 6.40 -12.14 -5.19
C ARG A 30 7.32 -11.02 -5.67
N ASN A 31 8.47 -10.84 -5.02
CA ASN A 31 9.41 -9.75 -5.33
C ASN A 31 8.73 -8.39 -5.30
N ILE A 32 7.93 -8.15 -4.26
CA ILE A 32 7.24 -6.89 -4.02
C ILE A 32 7.68 -6.32 -2.68
N SER A 33 7.51 -5.02 -2.48
CA SER A 33 7.95 -4.33 -1.27
C SER A 33 6.80 -3.68 -0.49
N VAL A 34 5.60 -3.72 -1.03
CA VAL A 34 4.42 -3.11 -0.41
C VAL A 34 3.17 -3.85 -0.87
N VAL A 35 2.18 -3.93 -0.01
CA VAL A 35 0.95 -4.65 -0.28
C VAL A 35 -0.24 -3.93 0.34
N PRO A 36 -1.37 -3.81 -0.37
CA PRO A 36 -2.60 -3.34 0.26
C PRO A 36 -3.13 -4.37 1.25
N VAL A 37 -3.69 -3.88 2.35
CA VAL A 37 -4.33 -4.70 3.38
C VAL A 37 -5.82 -4.56 3.24
N VAL A 38 -6.52 -5.70 3.25
CA VAL A 38 -7.97 -5.78 3.10
C VAL A 38 -8.59 -6.52 4.27
N ASP A 39 -9.89 -6.37 4.46
CA ASP A 39 -10.62 -7.04 5.54
C ASP A 39 -10.61 -8.58 5.38
N ASP A 40 -10.93 -9.07 4.18
CA ASP A 40 -10.81 -10.49 3.84
C ASP A 40 -10.68 -10.65 2.32
N HIS A 41 -10.37 -11.87 1.89
CA HIS A 41 -10.14 -12.15 0.47
C HIS A 41 -11.43 -12.08 -0.37
N ARG A 42 -12.59 -12.20 0.25
CA ARG A 42 -13.85 -12.21 -0.47
C ARG A 42 -14.37 -10.80 -0.73
N THR A 43 -14.41 -9.96 0.30
CA THR A 43 -14.90 -8.60 0.18
C THR A 43 -13.82 -7.63 -0.31
N ARG A 44 -12.55 -7.87 0.04
CA ARG A 44 -11.40 -7.09 -0.39
C ARG A 44 -11.53 -5.59 -0.09
N ARG A 45 -12.21 -5.25 0.99
CA ARG A 45 -12.36 -3.85 1.39
C ARG A 45 -11.03 -3.33 1.90
N PHE A 46 -10.62 -2.18 1.38
CA PHE A 46 -9.32 -1.57 1.66
C PHE A 46 -9.26 -1.06 3.10
N LEU A 47 -8.18 -1.40 3.80
CA LEU A 47 -7.92 -0.93 5.16
C LEU A 47 -6.66 -0.06 5.25
N GLY A 48 -5.60 -0.42 4.55
CA GLY A 48 -4.34 0.29 4.61
C GLY A 48 -3.29 -0.40 3.77
N VAL A 49 -2.02 -0.03 3.95
CA VAL A 49 -0.88 -0.64 3.25
C VAL A 49 0.21 -1.04 4.24
N VAL A 50 0.94 -2.09 3.92
CA VAL A 50 2.13 -2.51 4.66
C VAL A 50 3.28 -2.61 3.67
N SER A 51 4.42 -2.02 4.05
CA SER A 51 5.66 -2.12 3.30
C SER A 51 6.67 -3.00 4.02
N ASP A 52 7.74 -3.40 3.32
CA ASP A 52 8.86 -4.10 3.93
C ASP A 52 9.51 -3.25 5.03
N ARG A 53 9.56 -1.94 4.86
CA ARG A 53 10.05 -1.05 5.90
C ARG A 53 9.17 -1.10 7.15
N ASP A 54 7.87 -1.24 7.01
CA ASP A 54 6.97 -1.39 8.17
C ASP A 54 7.27 -2.66 8.95
N LEU A 55 7.63 -3.76 8.27
CA LEU A 55 8.03 -4.98 8.95
C LEU A 55 9.30 -4.75 9.78
N VAL A 56 10.24 -4.00 9.25
CA VAL A 56 11.50 -3.69 9.95
C VAL A 56 11.24 -2.75 11.12
N THR A 57 10.57 -1.62 10.89
CA THR A 57 10.49 -0.54 11.88
C THR A 57 9.36 -0.71 12.89
N ARG A 58 8.28 -1.38 12.51
CA ARG A 58 7.09 -1.51 13.36
C ARG A 58 6.90 -2.91 13.95
N CYS A 59 7.71 -3.86 13.54
CA CYS A 59 7.70 -5.21 14.08
C CYS A 59 9.06 -5.58 14.65
N LEU A 60 10.07 -5.73 13.81
CA LEU A 60 11.38 -6.21 14.26
C LEU A 60 12.07 -5.23 15.20
N ALA A 61 12.11 -3.95 14.85
CA ALA A 61 12.83 -2.94 15.63
C ALA A 61 12.24 -2.71 17.02
N VAL A 62 10.94 -2.97 17.18
CA VAL A 62 10.27 -2.82 18.49
C VAL A 62 10.24 -4.13 19.29
N GLY A 63 10.87 -5.18 18.77
CA GLY A 63 10.95 -6.47 19.47
C GLY A 63 9.66 -7.29 19.44
N ALA A 64 8.74 -6.97 18.54
CA ALA A 64 7.49 -7.73 18.41
C ALA A 64 7.75 -9.07 17.70
N ASP A 65 6.95 -10.07 18.03
CA ASP A 65 7.04 -11.38 17.41
C ASP A 65 6.40 -11.34 16.01
N PRO A 66 7.16 -11.57 14.92
CA PRO A 66 6.62 -11.52 13.58
C PRO A 66 5.48 -12.53 13.33
N SER A 67 5.48 -13.65 14.04
CA SER A 67 4.44 -14.67 13.89
C SER A 67 3.12 -14.26 14.54
N GLN A 68 3.15 -13.25 15.43
CA GLN A 68 1.98 -12.80 16.19
C GLN A 68 1.58 -11.37 15.87
N THR A 69 2.37 -10.65 15.08
CA THR A 69 2.09 -9.27 14.70
C THR A 69 1.18 -9.26 13.46
N ARG A 70 0.00 -8.67 13.61
CA ARG A 70 -1.01 -8.66 12.55
C ARG A 70 -0.76 -7.50 11.58
N ALA A 71 -1.17 -7.69 10.34
CA ALA A 71 -1.11 -6.65 9.31
C ALA A 71 -1.82 -5.38 9.75
N ASP A 72 -3.04 -5.52 10.31
CA ASP A 72 -3.83 -4.36 10.75
C ASP A 72 -3.21 -3.61 11.94
N ALA A 73 -2.25 -4.21 12.64
CA ALA A 73 -1.55 -3.56 13.74
C ALA A 73 -0.40 -2.66 13.27
N ILE A 74 0.14 -2.92 12.07
CA ILE A 74 1.31 -2.19 11.58
C ILE A 74 1.08 -1.46 10.26
N MET A 75 -0.11 -1.59 9.68
CA MET A 75 -0.45 -0.93 8.42
C MET A 75 -0.50 0.59 8.56
N ARG A 76 -0.25 1.28 7.45
CA ARG A 76 -0.45 2.72 7.33
C ARG A 76 -1.78 2.98 6.66
N THR A 77 -2.49 4.01 7.14
CA THR A 77 -3.82 4.35 6.64
C THR A 77 -3.86 5.69 5.92
N ASP A 78 -2.73 6.35 5.79
CA ASP A 78 -2.61 7.69 5.20
C ASP A 78 -2.15 7.67 3.74
N SER A 79 -2.12 6.51 3.10
CA SER A 79 -1.75 6.39 1.69
C SER A 79 -2.87 6.90 0.77
N ALA A 80 -2.52 7.24 -0.47
CA ALA A 80 -3.49 7.72 -1.45
C ALA A 80 -4.46 6.61 -1.88
N VAL A 81 -5.74 6.94 -1.91
CA VAL A 81 -6.82 6.05 -2.34
C VAL A 81 -7.66 6.80 -3.37
N VAL A 82 -7.85 6.20 -4.53
CA VAL A 82 -8.59 6.83 -5.63
C VAL A 82 -9.54 5.84 -6.27
N GLY A 83 -10.48 6.36 -7.05
CA GLY A 83 -11.34 5.52 -7.89
C GLY A 83 -10.71 5.24 -9.25
N PRO A 84 -11.27 4.29 -10.03
CA PRO A 84 -10.69 3.92 -11.33
C PRO A 84 -10.72 5.04 -12.35
N ASP A 85 -11.68 5.94 -12.25
CA ASP A 85 -11.84 7.05 -13.20
C ASP A 85 -11.12 8.32 -12.75
N THR A 86 -10.41 8.28 -11.64
CA THR A 86 -9.64 9.44 -11.16
C THR A 86 -8.55 9.78 -12.16
N GLU A 87 -8.52 11.04 -12.59
CA GLU A 87 -7.50 11.55 -13.50
C GLU A 87 -6.21 11.77 -12.72
N LEU A 88 -5.13 11.10 -13.15
CA LEU A 88 -3.85 11.17 -12.47
C LEU A 88 -2.96 12.31 -12.98
N ALA A 89 -3.18 12.78 -14.21
CA ALA A 89 -2.40 13.90 -14.74
C ALA A 89 -2.58 15.13 -13.85
N GLY A 90 -1.48 15.66 -13.33
CA GLY A 90 -1.52 16.78 -12.38
C GLY A 90 -1.87 16.40 -10.96
N PHE A 91 -2.17 15.14 -10.67
CA PHE A 91 -2.40 14.66 -9.32
C PHE A 91 -1.12 14.83 -8.48
N SER A 92 -1.24 15.38 -7.27
CA SER A 92 -0.10 15.60 -6.39
C SER A 92 -0.18 14.67 -5.20
N LEU A 93 0.89 13.94 -4.96
CA LEU A 93 1.06 13.15 -3.75
C LEU A 93 1.94 13.92 -2.78
N TYR A 94 1.47 14.03 -1.54
CA TYR A 94 2.23 14.67 -0.48
C TYR A 94 2.83 13.59 0.41
N MET A 95 4.17 13.62 0.51
CA MET A 95 4.85 12.78 1.47
C MET A 95 4.74 13.43 2.84
N ASN A 96 4.56 12.61 3.86
CA ASN A 96 4.46 13.11 5.21
C ASN A 96 5.78 13.75 5.65
N HIS A 97 5.68 14.61 6.65
CA HIS A 97 6.81 15.42 7.13
C HIS A 97 7.84 14.64 7.92
N ASP A 98 7.48 13.47 8.42
CA ASP A 98 8.41 12.64 9.17
C ASP A 98 9.53 12.17 8.26
N ALA A 99 10.78 12.28 8.74
CA ALA A 99 11.93 11.81 8.00
C ALA A 99 11.82 10.32 7.66
N GLU A 100 11.21 9.54 8.52
CA GLU A 100 10.98 8.12 8.28
C GLU A 100 10.09 7.91 7.06
N GLU A 101 9.05 8.71 6.91
CA GLU A 101 8.11 8.56 5.82
C GLU A 101 8.68 9.03 4.49
N GLN A 102 9.69 9.89 4.52
CA GLN A 102 10.39 10.31 3.30
C GLN A 102 11.12 9.16 2.62
N HIS A 103 11.41 8.08 3.35
CA HIS A 103 12.04 6.90 2.80
C HIS A 103 11.05 5.92 2.19
N LEU A 104 9.76 6.13 2.39
CA LEU A 104 8.73 5.29 1.83
C LEU A 104 8.37 5.74 0.43
N ARG A 105 8.24 4.79 -0.47
CA ARG A 105 7.72 5.09 -1.79
C ARG A 105 6.22 5.35 -1.67
N PRO A 106 5.71 6.43 -2.27
CA PRO A 106 4.28 6.66 -2.29
C PRO A 106 3.59 5.55 -3.09
N THR A 107 2.38 5.22 -2.69
CA THR A 107 1.56 4.24 -3.40
C THR A 107 0.17 4.82 -3.61
N ILE A 108 -0.51 4.33 -4.64
CA ILE A 108 -1.90 4.68 -4.89
C ILE A 108 -2.69 3.39 -4.94
N THR A 109 -3.70 3.27 -4.09
CA THR A 109 -4.63 2.15 -4.10
C THR A 109 -5.88 2.58 -4.86
N VAL A 110 -6.31 1.75 -5.82
CA VAL A 110 -7.51 2.02 -6.61
C VAL A 110 -8.64 1.15 -6.07
N VAL A 111 -9.74 1.79 -5.72
CA VAL A 111 -10.90 1.12 -5.13
C VAL A 111 -12.15 1.40 -5.96
N ASP A 112 -13.12 0.49 -5.88
CA ASP A 112 -14.42 0.67 -6.50
C ASP A 112 -15.36 1.48 -5.59
N SER A 113 -16.62 1.60 -6.00
CA SER A 113 -17.62 2.37 -5.25
C SER A 113 -17.94 1.79 -3.87
N GLU A 114 -17.58 0.54 -3.62
CA GLU A 114 -17.75 -0.12 -2.33
C GLU A 114 -16.45 -0.18 -1.53
N HIS A 115 -15.45 0.59 -1.95
CA HIS A 115 -14.14 0.67 -1.30
C HIS A 115 -13.35 -0.66 -1.36
N ARG A 116 -13.63 -1.46 -2.37
CA ARG A 116 -12.89 -2.72 -2.59
C ARG A 116 -11.68 -2.47 -3.46
N VAL A 117 -10.56 -3.11 -3.14
CA VAL A 117 -9.33 -2.97 -3.91
C VAL A 117 -9.48 -3.63 -5.28
N ILE A 118 -9.35 -2.83 -6.33
CA ILE A 118 -9.38 -3.30 -7.71
C ILE A 118 -8.07 -3.09 -8.45
N GLY A 119 -7.18 -2.28 -7.90
CA GLY A 119 -5.88 -2.01 -8.53
C GLY A 119 -4.90 -1.38 -7.57
N PHE A 120 -3.63 -1.33 -7.98
CA PHE A 120 -2.56 -0.79 -7.16
C PHE A 120 -1.48 -0.19 -8.05
N ILE A 121 -0.96 0.95 -7.64
CA ILE A 121 0.15 1.63 -8.30
C ILE A 121 1.25 1.81 -7.28
N SER A 122 2.32 1.00 -7.41
CA SER A 122 3.43 1.01 -6.44
C SER A 122 4.56 1.95 -6.83
N HIS A 123 4.55 2.46 -8.07
CA HIS A 123 5.55 3.40 -8.57
C HIS A 123 4.87 4.56 -9.27
N PRO A 124 4.10 5.40 -8.54
CA PRO A 124 3.32 6.46 -9.17
C PRO A 124 4.19 7.51 -9.86
N GLU A 125 5.47 7.64 -9.49
CA GLU A 125 6.41 8.55 -10.13
C GLU A 125 6.65 8.21 -11.61
N LEU A 126 6.29 7.00 -12.04
CA LEU A 126 6.40 6.59 -13.45
C LEU A 126 5.16 6.96 -14.25
N VAL A 127 4.10 7.43 -13.59
CA VAL A 127 2.87 7.85 -14.27
C VAL A 127 3.08 9.25 -14.84
N GLU A 128 2.85 9.40 -16.16
CA GLU A 128 3.03 10.68 -16.81
C GLU A 128 2.13 11.76 -16.20
N GLY A 129 2.71 12.92 -15.87
CA GLY A 129 2.00 14.04 -15.31
C GLY A 129 1.75 13.95 -13.81
N LEU A 130 2.12 12.86 -13.16
CA LEU A 130 1.99 12.75 -11.72
C LEU A 130 3.10 13.54 -11.03
N ARG A 131 2.73 14.29 -10.01
CA ARG A 131 3.68 15.07 -9.22
C ARG A 131 3.74 14.53 -7.81
N ILE A 132 4.96 14.32 -7.33
CA ILE A 132 5.23 13.87 -5.96
C ILE A 132 5.90 15.03 -5.25
N VAL A 133 5.31 15.45 -4.12
CA VAL A 133 5.83 16.55 -3.32
C VAL A 133 6.44 15.97 -2.05
N TRP A 134 7.73 16.21 -1.87
CA TRP A 134 8.49 15.81 -0.68
C TRP A 134 8.56 16.98 0.29
N ARG A 135 8.29 16.72 1.52
CA ARG A 135 8.34 17.74 2.55
C ARG A 135 9.19 17.34 3.73
#